data_b359c06781ace83c4ecd0982e7958acc
#
_entry.id   b359c06781ace83c4ecd0982e7958acc
#
_cell.length_a   1.000
_cell.length_b   1.000
_cell.length_c   1.000
_cell.angle_alpha   90.00
_cell.angle_beta   90.00
_cell.angle_gamma   90.00
#
_symmetry.space_group_name_H-M   'P 1'
#
loop_
_entity.id
_entity.type
_entity.pdbx_description
1 polymer ?
#
loop_
_entity_poly.entity_id
_entity_poly.type
_entity_poly.pdbx_seq_one_letter_code
_entity_poly.pdbx_strand_id
1 'polypeptide(L)'
;MSITRRILLAGAFAAFAQTAFAQAIPAGYPADYDKIIKGAAEEGTLLIYTNMEAVQWEGAIEIVKGIVPNLDVKLLELNSGEIAPRWAAETGSGIASADLLVTTDVASWVTLTEKDQLLPYVSPESGIYPDWSKPKPGLYTIAADPMMFMWNKLLLPDNLVPDSFADLVAKARANPEIFKDKLTTYNAETPYGYNAHYAFVRYHGEKGWDWLKTLAPMTRPDGTGPMIEKVTAGEYVLSYFMGAGAARLALKNPARQEILGLKPISDGNPVVLRGVGAPKLAPHPNAAKLMIDVLLSKPGQISLGLRSRTPIRPDVTSADVEGALTFAEVITSIGEDKLIPITFDSELASNENFDDFVKRYRTLTGK
;
A
#
# COMPACT_ATOMS: atom_id res chain seq x y z
N MET A 1 44.77 -77.28 -8.66
CA MET A 1 43.93 -77.01 -7.50
C MET A 1 43.88 -75.51 -7.30
N SER A 2 42.82 -74.85 -7.72
CA SER A 2 42.64 -73.40 -7.53
C SER A 2 41.19 -73.15 -7.20
N ILE A 3 40.92 -72.62 -6.00
CA ILE A 3 39.63 -72.35 -5.46
C ILE A 3 39.25 -70.95 -5.79
N THR A 4 38.25 -70.80 -6.63
CA THR A 4 37.71 -69.54 -7.05
C THR A 4 36.73 -68.99 -5.96
N ARG A 5 37.08 -67.91 -5.27
CA ARG A 5 36.21 -67.20 -4.35
C ARG A 5 35.36 -66.20 -5.15
N ARG A 6 34.06 -66.45 -5.20
CA ARG A 6 33.04 -65.47 -5.66
C ARG A 6 32.76 -64.48 -4.53
N ILE A 7 33.11 -63.20 -4.77
CA ILE A 7 32.69 -62.09 -3.92
C ILE A 7 31.34 -61.58 -4.43
N LEU A 8 30.32 -61.76 -3.60
CA LEU A 8 29.01 -61.10 -3.79
C LEU A 8 29.13 -59.64 -3.32
N LEU A 9 29.10 -58.71 -4.25
CA LEU A 9 28.90 -57.27 -3.95
C LEU A 9 27.39 -57.06 -3.72
N ALA A 10 27.00 -56.94 -2.45
CA ALA A 10 25.72 -56.41 -2.07
C ALA A 10 25.73 -54.90 -2.26
N GLY A 11 25.05 -54.43 -3.31
CA GLY A 11 24.82 -53.01 -3.52
C GLY A 11 23.87 -52.46 -2.47
N ALA A 12 24.39 -51.69 -1.53
CA ALA A 12 23.55 -50.90 -0.63
C ALA A 12 23.01 -49.70 -1.41
N PHE A 13 21.76 -49.74 -1.83
CA PHE A 13 21.01 -48.57 -2.24
C PHE A 13 20.84 -47.69 -0.99
N ALA A 14 21.66 -46.66 -0.85
CA ALA A 14 21.41 -45.60 0.10
C ALA A 14 20.20 -44.80 -0.42
N ALA A 15 19.04 -45.07 0.14
CA ALA A 15 17.88 -44.22 0.01
C ALA A 15 18.26 -42.87 0.67
N PHE A 16 18.58 -41.88 -0.13
CA PHE A 16 18.60 -40.50 0.32
C PHE A 16 17.17 -40.16 0.71
N ALA A 17 16.86 -40.30 1.99
CA ALA A 17 15.69 -39.65 2.57
C ALA A 17 15.88 -38.16 2.41
N GLN A 18 15.19 -37.59 1.42
CA GLN A 18 14.93 -36.17 1.39
C GLN A 18 14.17 -35.84 2.67
N THR A 19 14.87 -35.38 3.69
CA THR A 19 14.26 -34.67 4.80
C THR A 19 13.64 -33.39 4.19
N ALA A 20 12.38 -33.51 3.75
CA ALA A 20 11.56 -32.35 3.55
C ALA A 20 11.59 -31.59 4.88
N PHE A 21 12.22 -30.42 4.88
CA PHE A 21 12.06 -29.47 5.97
C PHE A 21 10.56 -29.15 6.01
N ALA A 22 9.84 -29.88 6.85
CA ALA A 22 8.51 -29.49 7.25
C ALA A 22 8.70 -28.21 8.07
N GLN A 23 8.65 -27.07 7.39
CA GLN A 23 8.61 -25.80 8.07
C GLN A 23 7.39 -25.83 8.97
N ALA A 24 7.60 -25.72 10.28
CA ALA A 24 6.53 -25.86 11.24
C ALA A 24 5.46 -24.79 10.92
N ILE A 25 4.23 -25.24 10.68
CA ILE A 25 3.07 -24.35 10.51
C ILE A 25 3.04 -23.43 11.72
N PRO A 26 2.96 -22.09 11.57
CA PRO A 26 2.93 -21.18 12.69
C PRO A 26 1.79 -21.53 13.68
N ALA A 27 2.02 -21.32 14.97
CA ALA A 27 1.01 -21.55 15.98
C ALA A 27 -0.25 -20.71 15.68
N GLY A 28 -1.43 -21.34 15.75
CA GLY A 28 -2.70 -20.70 15.44
C GLY A 28 -3.19 -20.85 13.98
N TYR A 29 -2.36 -21.39 13.10
CA TYR A 29 -2.80 -21.71 11.74
C TYR A 29 -3.63 -23.03 11.71
N PRO A 30 -4.55 -23.18 10.71
CA PRO A 30 -5.31 -24.41 10.54
C PRO A 30 -4.42 -25.65 10.42
N ALA A 31 -4.85 -26.77 10.99
CA ALA A 31 -4.07 -28.02 10.97
C ALA A 31 -3.78 -28.53 9.54
N ASP A 32 -4.58 -28.15 8.57
CA ASP A 32 -4.46 -28.51 7.16
C ASP A 32 -3.83 -27.43 6.28
N TYR A 33 -3.19 -26.43 6.89
CA TYR A 33 -2.51 -25.33 6.18
C TYR A 33 -1.39 -25.81 5.24
N ASP A 34 -0.83 -26.99 5.53
CA ASP A 34 0.13 -27.67 4.66
C ASP A 34 -0.40 -27.92 3.24
N LYS A 35 -1.71 -28.01 3.05
CA LYS A 35 -2.34 -28.10 1.72
C LYS A 35 -2.10 -26.83 0.89
N ILE A 36 -2.13 -25.65 1.52
CA ILE A 36 -1.84 -24.38 0.84
C ILE A 36 -0.36 -24.35 0.43
N ILE A 37 0.55 -24.73 1.32
CA ILE A 37 1.99 -24.77 1.03
C ILE A 37 2.30 -25.73 -0.10
N LYS A 38 1.75 -26.97 -0.03
CA LYS A 38 1.94 -27.97 -1.09
C LYS A 38 1.33 -27.53 -2.41
N GLY A 39 0.10 -27.00 -2.38
CA GLY A 39 -0.57 -26.47 -3.57
C GLY A 39 0.23 -25.34 -4.21
N ALA A 40 0.77 -24.39 -3.43
CA ALA A 40 1.62 -23.33 -3.93
C ALA A 40 2.93 -23.86 -4.56
N ALA A 41 3.52 -24.91 -3.99
CA ALA A 41 4.70 -25.57 -4.54
C ALA A 41 4.40 -26.30 -5.86
N GLU A 42 3.23 -26.94 -5.98
CA GLU A 42 2.75 -27.60 -7.21
C GLU A 42 2.39 -26.58 -8.30
N GLU A 43 1.79 -25.45 -7.94
CA GLU A 43 1.49 -24.33 -8.84
C GLU A 43 2.76 -23.67 -9.38
N GLY A 44 3.81 -23.56 -8.59
CA GLY A 44 5.18 -23.19 -8.97
C GLY A 44 5.37 -21.74 -9.41
N THR A 45 4.31 -20.95 -9.58
CA THR A 45 4.38 -19.54 -10.00
C THR A 45 3.31 -18.70 -9.31
N LEU A 46 3.57 -17.38 -9.21
CA LEU A 46 2.65 -16.38 -8.69
C LEU A 46 2.80 -15.09 -9.48
N LEU A 47 1.76 -14.67 -10.18
CA LEU A 47 1.74 -13.39 -10.90
C LEU A 47 0.95 -12.34 -10.10
N ILE A 48 1.61 -11.24 -9.76
CA ILE A 48 1.04 -10.16 -8.98
C ILE A 48 0.95 -8.89 -9.84
N TYR A 49 -0.26 -8.32 -9.97
CA TYR A 49 -0.45 -6.98 -10.49
C TYR A 49 -0.46 -5.99 -9.33
N THR A 50 0.42 -4.99 -9.37
CA THR A 50 0.68 -4.12 -8.22
C THR A 50 1.00 -2.68 -8.63
N ASN A 51 0.60 -1.73 -7.76
CA ASN A 51 1.08 -0.35 -7.83
C ASN A 51 2.17 -0.06 -6.77
N MET A 52 2.87 -1.09 -6.34
CA MET A 52 4.08 -0.98 -5.51
C MET A 52 5.31 -1.25 -6.36
N GLU A 53 6.39 -0.51 -6.11
CA GLU A 53 7.68 -0.73 -6.74
C GLU A 53 8.28 -2.09 -6.34
N ALA A 54 9.04 -2.72 -7.25
CA ALA A 54 9.63 -4.05 -7.02
C ALA A 54 10.43 -4.15 -5.72
N VAL A 55 11.19 -3.12 -5.37
CA VAL A 55 11.98 -3.06 -4.13
C VAL A 55 11.12 -3.23 -2.87
N GLN A 56 9.85 -2.86 -2.91
CA GLN A 56 8.94 -2.98 -1.77
C GLN A 56 8.44 -4.41 -1.55
N TRP A 57 8.60 -5.27 -2.55
CA TRP A 57 8.21 -6.68 -2.51
C TRP A 57 9.32 -7.62 -2.05
N GLU A 58 10.59 -7.20 -2.12
CA GLU A 58 11.74 -8.07 -1.87
C GLU A 58 11.62 -8.92 -0.59
N GLY A 59 11.28 -8.30 0.55
CA GLY A 59 11.19 -9.05 1.80
C GLY A 59 10.00 -10.01 1.87
N ALA A 60 8.83 -9.66 1.30
CA ALA A 60 7.72 -10.59 1.22
C ALA A 60 8.04 -11.78 0.28
N ILE A 61 8.74 -11.51 -0.82
CA ILE A 61 9.23 -12.54 -1.75
C ILE A 61 10.28 -13.44 -1.06
N GLU A 62 11.16 -12.88 -0.27
CA GLU A 62 12.15 -13.62 0.52
C GLU A 62 11.47 -14.57 1.52
N ILE A 63 10.47 -14.06 2.24
CA ILE A 63 9.70 -14.85 3.21
C ILE A 63 8.95 -16.00 2.50
N VAL A 64 8.23 -15.73 1.42
CA VAL A 64 7.47 -16.77 0.70
C VAL A 64 8.39 -17.82 0.08
N LYS A 65 9.56 -17.42 -0.44
CA LYS A 65 10.58 -18.34 -0.96
C LYS A 65 11.26 -19.14 0.15
N GLY A 66 11.32 -18.63 1.37
CA GLY A 66 11.71 -19.42 2.55
C GLY A 66 10.75 -20.55 2.83
N ILE A 67 9.46 -20.41 2.49
CA ILE A 67 8.40 -21.43 2.67
C ILE A 67 8.33 -22.35 1.45
N VAL A 68 8.33 -21.78 0.24
CA VAL A 68 8.27 -22.49 -1.05
C VAL A 68 9.46 -22.05 -1.92
N PRO A 69 10.65 -22.69 -1.80
CA PRO A 69 11.89 -22.20 -2.41
C PRO A 69 11.86 -22.02 -3.94
N ASN A 70 11.08 -22.85 -4.64
CA ASN A 70 11.00 -22.85 -6.11
C ASN A 70 9.82 -22.03 -6.64
N LEU A 71 9.11 -21.28 -5.79
CA LEU A 71 8.01 -20.42 -6.26
C LEU A 71 8.57 -19.24 -7.07
N ASP A 72 8.18 -19.17 -8.34
CA ASP A 72 8.53 -18.08 -9.25
C ASP A 72 7.56 -16.92 -9.09
N VAL A 73 7.94 -15.87 -8.35
CA VAL A 73 7.11 -14.69 -8.10
C VAL A 73 7.39 -13.64 -9.16
N LYS A 74 6.37 -13.30 -9.93
CA LYS A 74 6.41 -12.30 -11.00
C LYS A 74 5.60 -11.07 -10.62
N LEU A 75 6.18 -9.89 -10.83
CA LEU A 75 5.52 -8.61 -10.58
C LEU A 75 5.23 -7.92 -11.90
N LEU A 76 4.02 -7.38 -12.05
CA LEU A 76 3.68 -6.41 -13.08
C LEU A 76 3.28 -5.12 -12.40
N GLU A 77 4.16 -4.12 -12.49
CA GLU A 77 3.89 -2.78 -11.97
C GLU A 77 2.99 -2.01 -12.92
N LEU A 78 1.90 -1.48 -12.39
CA LEU A 78 0.86 -0.74 -13.11
C LEU A 78 0.41 0.46 -12.28
N ASN A 79 -0.20 1.46 -12.91
CA ASN A 79 -0.91 2.48 -12.15
C ASN A 79 -2.13 1.89 -11.44
N SER A 80 -2.51 2.46 -10.28
CA SER A 80 -3.57 1.90 -9.42
C SER A 80 -4.89 1.64 -10.17
N GLY A 81 -5.32 2.57 -11.02
CA GLY A 81 -6.56 2.44 -11.79
C GLY A 81 -6.49 1.52 -13.02
N GLU A 82 -5.30 0.98 -13.37
CA GLU A 82 -5.13 0.08 -14.51
C GLU A 82 -5.21 -1.41 -14.11
N ILE A 83 -5.00 -1.73 -12.84
CA ILE A 83 -4.84 -3.11 -12.34
C ILE A 83 -6.10 -3.94 -12.57
N ALA A 84 -7.23 -3.55 -12.01
CA ALA A 84 -8.47 -4.32 -12.12
C ALA A 84 -9.07 -4.29 -13.54
N PRO A 85 -9.08 -3.16 -14.27
CA PRO A 85 -9.53 -3.16 -15.66
C PRO A 85 -8.71 -4.08 -16.57
N ARG A 86 -7.38 -4.11 -16.42
CA ARG A 86 -6.52 -5.02 -17.17
C ARG A 86 -6.83 -6.47 -16.86
N TRP A 87 -6.89 -6.84 -15.58
CA TRP A 87 -7.27 -8.18 -15.15
C TRP A 87 -8.63 -8.58 -15.74
N ALA A 88 -9.62 -7.70 -15.68
CA ALA A 88 -10.97 -7.96 -16.20
C ALA A 88 -10.98 -8.14 -17.73
N ALA A 89 -10.20 -7.36 -18.47
CA ALA A 89 -10.09 -7.47 -19.92
C ALA A 89 -9.42 -8.81 -20.34
N GLU A 90 -8.35 -9.19 -19.66
CA GLU A 90 -7.62 -10.44 -19.94
C GLU A 90 -8.51 -11.65 -19.63
N THR A 91 -9.11 -11.72 -18.45
CA THR A 91 -9.98 -12.83 -18.05
C THR A 91 -11.28 -12.89 -18.85
N GLY A 92 -11.85 -11.74 -19.21
CA GLY A 92 -13.01 -11.63 -20.11
C GLY A 92 -12.73 -12.13 -21.52
N SER A 93 -11.45 -12.14 -21.94
CA SER A 93 -10.99 -12.69 -23.22
C SER A 93 -10.52 -14.16 -23.10
N GLY A 94 -10.72 -14.80 -21.94
CA GLY A 94 -10.26 -16.17 -21.68
C GLY A 94 -8.74 -16.33 -21.51
N ILE A 95 -8.02 -15.24 -21.28
CA ILE A 95 -6.58 -15.24 -21.05
C ILE A 95 -6.31 -15.39 -19.55
N ALA A 96 -5.38 -16.29 -19.18
CA ALA A 96 -4.88 -16.38 -17.82
C ALA A 96 -4.23 -15.04 -17.40
N SER A 97 -4.61 -14.53 -16.23
CA SER A 97 -4.17 -13.23 -15.74
C SER A 97 -3.56 -13.34 -14.34
N ALA A 98 -3.51 -12.23 -13.59
CA ALA A 98 -2.92 -12.19 -12.26
C ALA A 98 -3.60 -13.10 -11.25
N ASP A 99 -2.79 -13.68 -10.37
CA ASP A 99 -3.20 -14.46 -9.21
C ASP A 99 -3.52 -13.57 -8.02
N LEU A 100 -2.87 -12.40 -7.95
CA LEU A 100 -3.02 -11.45 -6.85
C LEU A 100 -3.07 -10.03 -7.38
N LEU A 101 -4.02 -9.25 -6.87
CA LEU A 101 -4.16 -7.83 -7.17
C LEU A 101 -3.81 -7.02 -5.92
N VAL A 102 -2.97 -5.99 -6.10
CA VAL A 102 -2.59 -5.08 -5.01
C VAL A 102 -2.68 -3.64 -5.50
N THR A 103 -3.68 -2.91 -5.01
CA THR A 103 -3.92 -1.53 -5.46
C THR A 103 -4.50 -0.64 -4.36
N THR A 104 -4.37 0.66 -4.54
CA THR A 104 -5.03 1.70 -3.73
C THR A 104 -6.31 2.23 -4.39
N ASP A 105 -6.73 1.67 -5.52
CA ASP A 105 -7.91 2.14 -6.23
C ASP A 105 -9.21 1.61 -5.60
N VAL A 106 -9.96 2.51 -4.98
CA VAL A 106 -11.21 2.21 -4.28
C VAL A 106 -12.26 1.64 -5.24
N ALA A 107 -12.43 2.25 -6.42
CA ALA A 107 -13.44 1.83 -7.39
C ALA A 107 -13.22 0.39 -7.89
N SER A 108 -11.95 0.00 -8.08
CA SER A 108 -11.59 -1.37 -8.41
C SER A 108 -12.03 -2.37 -7.35
N TRP A 109 -11.76 -2.09 -6.07
CA TRP A 109 -12.13 -3.00 -4.97
C TRP A 109 -13.64 -3.10 -4.78
N VAL A 110 -14.36 -1.97 -4.89
CA VAL A 110 -15.83 -1.96 -4.84
C VAL A 110 -16.40 -2.81 -5.98
N THR A 111 -15.94 -2.58 -7.22
CA THR A 111 -16.39 -3.32 -8.39
C THR A 111 -16.12 -4.84 -8.27
N LEU A 112 -14.91 -5.24 -7.88
CA LEU A 112 -14.55 -6.65 -7.70
C LEU A 112 -15.40 -7.33 -6.63
N THR A 113 -15.70 -6.58 -5.57
CA THR A 113 -16.50 -7.08 -4.44
C THR A 113 -17.98 -7.21 -4.79
N GLU A 114 -18.57 -6.19 -5.41
CA GLU A 114 -20.00 -6.19 -5.83
C GLU A 114 -20.29 -7.25 -6.89
N LYS A 115 -19.34 -7.51 -7.78
CA LYS A 115 -19.42 -8.56 -8.80
C LYS A 115 -19.01 -9.94 -8.27
N ASP A 116 -18.73 -10.08 -6.97
CA ASP A 116 -18.32 -11.34 -6.34
C ASP A 116 -17.12 -12.00 -7.06
N GLN A 117 -16.13 -11.20 -7.46
CA GLN A 117 -14.98 -11.65 -8.26
C GLN A 117 -13.75 -12.02 -7.42
N LEU A 118 -13.78 -11.78 -6.10
CA LEU A 118 -12.68 -12.14 -5.20
C LEU A 118 -12.85 -13.55 -4.63
N LEU A 119 -11.74 -14.27 -4.50
CA LEU A 119 -11.68 -15.56 -3.82
C LEU A 119 -12.01 -15.36 -2.33
N PRO A 120 -13.04 -16.00 -1.77
CA PRO A 120 -13.46 -15.78 -0.39
C PRO A 120 -12.53 -16.50 0.59
N TYR A 121 -11.30 -16.04 0.69
CA TYR A 121 -10.29 -16.61 1.57
C TYR A 121 -10.25 -15.87 2.90
N VAL A 122 -10.27 -16.61 4.02
CA VAL A 122 -10.08 -16.07 5.37
C VAL A 122 -8.65 -16.40 5.82
N SER A 123 -7.80 -15.41 5.84
CA SER A 123 -6.42 -15.55 6.32
C SER A 123 -6.38 -15.85 7.82
N PRO A 124 -5.56 -16.81 8.27
CA PRO A 124 -5.35 -17.07 9.69
C PRO A 124 -4.75 -15.89 10.44
N GLU A 125 -4.08 -14.97 9.72
CA GLU A 125 -3.52 -13.74 10.28
C GLU A 125 -4.57 -12.64 10.52
N SER A 126 -5.79 -12.78 9.95
CA SER A 126 -6.78 -11.68 9.93
C SER A 126 -7.37 -11.33 11.30
N GLY A 127 -7.23 -12.21 12.30
CA GLY A 127 -7.86 -12.04 13.62
C GLY A 127 -7.38 -10.81 14.40
N ILE A 128 -6.13 -10.41 14.24
CA ILE A 128 -5.52 -9.27 14.96
C ILE A 128 -5.82 -7.91 14.29
N TYR A 129 -6.30 -7.92 13.04
CA TYR A 129 -6.49 -6.71 12.25
C TYR A 129 -7.82 -6.01 12.55
N PRO A 130 -7.89 -4.66 12.51
CA PRO A 130 -9.14 -3.92 12.69
C PRO A 130 -10.14 -4.21 11.55
N ASP A 131 -11.43 -4.10 11.84
CA ASP A 131 -12.49 -4.49 10.90
C ASP A 131 -12.48 -3.69 9.59
N TRP A 132 -12.15 -2.39 9.65
CA TRP A 132 -12.04 -1.57 8.44
C TRP A 132 -10.97 -2.06 7.45
N SER A 133 -9.97 -2.83 7.90
CA SER A 133 -8.89 -3.35 7.08
C SER A 133 -9.18 -4.69 6.42
N LYS A 134 -10.31 -5.32 6.77
CA LYS A 134 -10.77 -6.63 6.26
C LYS A 134 -12.26 -6.61 5.97
N PRO A 135 -12.74 -5.71 5.09
CA PRO A 135 -14.17 -5.44 4.92
C PRO A 135 -14.98 -6.63 4.43
N LYS A 136 -14.34 -7.57 3.74
CA LYS A 136 -14.95 -8.83 3.26
C LYS A 136 -13.92 -9.95 3.23
N PRO A 137 -14.34 -11.23 3.33
CA PRO A 137 -13.45 -12.38 3.11
C PRO A 137 -12.75 -12.27 1.75
N GLY A 138 -11.43 -12.40 1.75
CA GLY A 138 -10.60 -12.29 0.53
C GLY A 138 -10.16 -10.89 0.13
N LEU A 139 -10.60 -9.84 0.85
CA LEU A 139 -10.10 -8.48 0.68
C LEU A 139 -9.47 -7.98 1.99
N TYR A 140 -8.20 -7.64 1.94
CA TYR A 140 -7.42 -7.18 3.07
C TYR A 140 -6.68 -5.88 2.74
N THR A 141 -6.43 -5.08 3.76
CA THR A 141 -5.48 -3.96 3.69
C THR A 141 -4.13 -4.42 4.21
N ILE A 142 -3.05 -4.18 3.47
CA ILE A 142 -1.68 -4.54 3.86
C ILE A 142 -0.84 -3.36 4.32
N ALA A 143 -1.26 -2.14 4.02
CA ALA A 143 -0.62 -0.91 4.47
C ALA A 143 -1.64 0.22 4.50
N ALA A 144 -1.48 1.16 5.44
CA ALA A 144 -2.32 2.33 5.58
C ALA A 144 -1.44 3.59 5.65
N ASP A 145 -1.19 4.20 4.49
CA ASP A 145 -0.29 5.33 4.37
C ASP A 145 -1.01 6.65 4.67
N PRO A 146 -0.68 7.36 5.76
CA PRO A 146 -1.26 8.67 6.04
C PRO A 146 -0.77 9.71 5.03
N MET A 147 -1.56 10.77 4.85
CA MET A 147 -1.17 11.92 4.08
C MET A 147 -0.28 12.85 4.90
N MET A 148 0.79 13.34 4.27
CA MET A 148 1.83 14.11 4.91
C MET A 148 1.89 15.52 4.35
N PHE A 149 2.34 16.47 5.16
CA PHE A 149 3.07 17.61 4.65
C PHE A 149 4.50 17.17 4.31
N MET A 150 4.96 17.55 3.13
CA MET A 150 6.37 17.43 2.72
C MET A 150 6.85 18.81 2.30
N TRP A 151 7.95 19.28 2.88
CA TRP A 151 8.45 20.63 2.61
C TRP A 151 9.96 20.66 2.38
N ASN A 152 10.41 21.72 1.73
CA ASN A 152 11.82 22.00 1.58
C ASN A 152 12.33 22.78 2.81
N LYS A 153 13.16 22.12 3.62
CA LYS A 153 13.74 22.68 4.87
C LYS A 153 14.65 23.88 4.64
N LEU A 154 15.21 24.02 3.44
CA LEU A 154 16.11 25.14 3.11
C LEU A 154 15.34 26.40 2.71
N LEU A 155 14.07 26.26 2.32
CA LEU A 155 13.25 27.35 1.78
C LEU A 155 12.09 27.75 2.67
N LEU A 156 11.51 26.81 3.42
CA LEU A 156 10.40 27.08 4.33
C LEU A 156 10.93 27.26 5.75
N PRO A 157 10.85 28.47 6.34
CA PRO A 157 11.24 28.71 7.73
C PRO A 157 10.49 27.81 8.72
N ASP A 158 11.15 27.35 9.79
CA ASP A 158 10.59 26.41 10.77
C ASP A 158 9.27 26.89 11.38
N ASN A 159 9.15 28.20 11.66
CA ASN A 159 7.92 28.79 12.18
C ASN A 159 6.75 28.80 11.19
N LEU A 160 7.02 28.54 9.90
CA LEU A 160 6.00 28.42 8.85
C LEU A 160 5.69 26.97 8.48
N VAL A 161 6.41 25.99 9.03
CA VAL A 161 6.06 24.57 8.85
C VAL A 161 4.72 24.29 9.54
N PRO A 162 3.67 23.83 8.80
CA PRO A 162 2.35 23.65 9.39
C PRO A 162 2.24 22.39 10.23
N ASP A 163 1.45 22.45 11.31
CA ASP A 163 1.06 21.32 12.13
C ASP A 163 -0.26 20.69 11.65
N SER A 164 -1.15 21.51 11.13
CA SER A 164 -2.49 21.12 10.70
C SER A 164 -2.85 21.79 9.38
N PHE A 165 -3.91 21.33 8.75
CA PHE A 165 -4.41 21.96 7.52
C PHE A 165 -4.93 23.40 7.79
N ALA A 166 -5.59 23.59 8.94
CA ALA A 166 -5.99 24.93 9.38
C ALA A 166 -4.81 25.87 9.55
N ASP A 167 -3.71 25.37 10.13
CA ASP A 167 -2.46 26.14 10.32
C ASP A 167 -1.79 26.47 8.97
N LEU A 168 -1.77 25.50 8.02
CA LEU A 168 -1.30 25.77 6.65
C LEU A 168 -2.07 26.94 6.02
N VAL A 169 -3.39 26.93 6.11
CA VAL A 169 -4.26 27.98 5.56
C VAL A 169 -3.97 29.34 6.21
N ALA A 170 -3.82 29.37 7.53
CA ALA A 170 -3.49 30.60 8.27
C ALA A 170 -2.13 31.17 7.87
N LYS A 171 -1.10 30.32 7.83
CA LYS A 171 0.26 30.68 7.44
C LYS A 171 0.34 31.13 5.98
N ALA A 172 -0.35 30.46 5.07
CA ALA A 172 -0.39 30.82 3.65
C ALA A 172 -1.08 32.16 3.41
N ARG A 173 -2.15 32.47 4.16
CA ARG A 173 -2.80 33.79 4.09
C ARG A 173 -1.91 34.91 4.63
N ALA A 174 -1.17 34.64 5.71
CA ALA A 174 -0.32 35.65 6.35
C ALA A 174 1.00 35.90 5.59
N ASN A 175 1.46 34.95 4.77
CA ASN A 175 2.74 35.01 4.07
C ASN A 175 2.59 34.67 2.58
N PRO A 176 1.76 35.41 1.82
CA PRO A 176 1.46 35.04 0.43
C PRO A 176 2.70 35.07 -0.49
N GLU A 177 3.71 35.86 -0.16
CA GLU A 177 4.98 35.96 -0.89
C GLU A 177 5.79 34.65 -0.86
N ILE A 178 5.62 33.83 0.20
CA ILE A 178 6.32 32.56 0.35
C ILE A 178 5.53 31.43 -0.35
N PHE A 179 4.20 31.48 -0.27
CA PHE A 179 3.35 30.36 -0.69
C PHE A 179 2.74 30.51 -2.09
N LYS A 180 2.73 31.73 -2.67
CA LYS A 180 2.14 31.98 -4.00
C LYS A 180 2.82 31.12 -5.06
N ASP A 181 2.05 30.27 -5.74
CA ASP A 181 2.51 29.32 -6.77
C ASP A 181 3.57 28.32 -6.27
N LYS A 182 3.71 28.16 -4.95
CA LYS A 182 4.73 27.35 -4.29
C LYS A 182 4.19 26.15 -3.52
N LEU A 183 2.87 25.98 -3.47
CA LEU A 183 2.24 24.78 -2.92
C LEU A 183 1.98 23.77 -4.03
N THR A 184 2.03 22.47 -3.68
CA THR A 184 1.66 21.39 -4.57
C THR A 184 0.82 20.33 -3.85
N THR A 185 0.04 19.56 -4.59
CA THR A 185 -0.78 18.44 -4.13
C THR A 185 -1.12 17.54 -5.32
N TYR A 186 -1.75 16.38 -5.08
CA TYR A 186 -2.30 15.58 -6.16
C TYR A 186 -3.40 16.33 -6.91
N ASN A 187 -3.49 16.08 -8.22
CA ASN A 187 -4.61 16.56 -8.99
C ASN A 187 -5.91 15.91 -8.47
N ALA A 188 -6.82 16.72 -7.96
CA ALA A 188 -8.09 16.28 -7.39
C ALA A 188 -9.05 15.64 -8.41
N GLU A 189 -8.74 15.71 -9.70
CA GLU A 189 -9.49 15.10 -10.80
C GLU A 189 -8.96 13.71 -11.19
N THR A 190 -7.88 13.25 -10.54
CA THR A 190 -7.40 11.87 -10.68
C THR A 190 -7.96 10.99 -9.58
N PRO A 191 -8.14 9.67 -9.78
CA PRO A 191 -8.70 8.78 -8.74
C PRO A 191 -7.98 8.90 -7.39
N TYR A 192 -6.67 8.93 -7.38
CA TYR A 192 -5.90 9.06 -6.14
C TYR A 192 -6.07 10.42 -5.46
N GLY A 193 -6.01 11.50 -6.25
CA GLY A 193 -6.21 12.85 -5.74
C GLY A 193 -7.65 13.09 -5.28
N TYR A 194 -8.63 12.60 -6.04
CA TYR A 194 -10.05 12.64 -5.65
C TYR A 194 -10.26 11.99 -4.29
N ASN A 195 -9.80 10.76 -4.11
CA ASN A 195 -10.01 10.01 -2.87
C ASN A 195 -9.51 10.79 -1.65
N ALA A 196 -8.31 11.37 -1.74
CA ALA A 196 -7.74 12.15 -0.64
C ALA A 196 -8.53 13.44 -0.35
N HIS A 197 -8.81 14.23 -1.40
CA HIS A 197 -9.53 15.49 -1.26
C HIS A 197 -10.99 15.28 -0.87
N TYR A 198 -11.67 14.28 -1.45
CA TYR A 198 -13.06 13.98 -1.12
C TYR A 198 -13.20 13.49 0.33
N ALA A 199 -12.35 12.56 0.77
CA ALA A 199 -12.36 12.11 2.16
C ALA A 199 -12.13 13.28 3.13
N PHE A 200 -11.21 14.18 2.79
CA PHE A 200 -10.91 15.37 3.58
C PHE A 200 -12.11 16.34 3.67
N VAL A 201 -12.74 16.70 2.54
CA VAL A 201 -13.88 17.62 2.58
C VAL A 201 -15.13 16.96 3.16
N ARG A 202 -15.31 15.66 3.01
CA ARG A 202 -16.38 14.91 3.69
C ARG A 202 -16.25 14.99 5.23
N TYR A 203 -15.04 14.87 5.73
CA TYR A 203 -14.75 14.98 7.17
C TYR A 203 -14.94 16.41 7.72
N HIS A 204 -14.43 17.42 6.99
CA HIS A 204 -14.45 18.81 7.44
C HIS A 204 -15.69 19.61 7.02
N GLY A 205 -16.52 19.07 6.12
CA GLY A 205 -17.67 19.79 5.54
C GLY A 205 -17.28 21.06 4.79
N GLU A 206 -18.11 22.09 4.92
CA GLU A 206 -17.89 23.38 4.23
C GLU A 206 -16.54 24.03 4.59
N LYS A 207 -16.06 23.82 5.80
CA LYS A 207 -14.76 24.33 6.24
C LYS A 207 -13.61 23.79 5.40
N GLY A 208 -13.65 22.48 5.06
CA GLY A 208 -12.67 21.87 4.16
C GLY A 208 -12.69 22.50 2.77
N TRP A 209 -13.87 22.79 2.23
CA TRP A 209 -14.02 23.48 0.97
C TRP A 209 -13.46 24.90 1.01
N ASP A 210 -13.71 25.66 2.07
CA ASP A 210 -13.15 27.00 2.25
C ASP A 210 -11.62 27.01 2.32
N TRP A 211 -11.05 26.00 2.94
CA TRP A 211 -9.60 25.82 2.99
C TRP A 211 -9.01 25.52 1.62
N LEU A 212 -9.60 24.57 0.88
CA LEU A 212 -9.17 24.26 -0.48
C LEU A 212 -9.27 25.49 -1.41
N LYS A 213 -10.38 26.24 -1.34
CA LYS A 213 -10.57 27.50 -2.06
C LYS A 213 -9.47 28.50 -1.76
N THR A 214 -9.08 28.61 -0.48
CA THR A 214 -8.03 29.55 -0.05
C THR A 214 -6.67 29.17 -0.62
N LEU A 215 -6.32 27.89 -0.64
CA LEU A 215 -5.02 27.41 -1.12
C LEU A 215 -4.93 27.29 -2.65
N ALA A 216 -6.06 27.19 -3.34
CA ALA A 216 -6.11 26.93 -4.78
C ALA A 216 -5.27 27.90 -5.64
N PRO A 217 -5.28 29.23 -5.41
CA PRO A 217 -4.45 30.17 -6.18
C PRO A 217 -2.95 29.95 -5.97
N MET A 218 -2.56 29.35 -4.85
CA MET A 218 -1.17 29.11 -4.44
C MET A 218 -0.67 27.72 -4.83
N THR A 219 -1.58 26.84 -5.30
CA THR A 219 -1.31 25.41 -5.50
C THR A 219 -1.21 25.05 -6.97
N ARG A 220 -0.19 24.27 -7.31
CA ARG A 220 0.01 23.63 -8.62
C ARG A 220 -0.08 22.11 -8.44
N PRO A 221 -1.15 21.46 -8.92
CA PRO A 221 -1.31 20.01 -8.82
C PRO A 221 -0.26 19.27 -9.65
N ASP A 222 0.21 18.13 -9.13
CA ASP A 222 1.21 17.31 -9.81
C ASP A 222 1.04 15.81 -9.43
N GLY A 223 1.86 14.93 -10.03
CA GLY A 223 1.96 13.53 -9.66
C GLY A 223 2.99 13.30 -8.55
N THR A 224 3.03 12.09 -7.98
CA THR A 224 3.90 11.73 -6.85
C THR A 224 5.38 12.05 -7.10
N GLY A 225 5.94 11.53 -8.19
CA GLY A 225 7.35 11.73 -8.54
C GLY A 225 7.69 13.19 -8.77
N PRO A 226 6.98 13.89 -9.69
CA PRO A 226 7.18 15.33 -9.91
C PRO A 226 7.03 16.19 -8.65
N MET A 227 6.08 15.91 -7.75
CA MET A 227 5.98 16.64 -6.48
C MET A 227 7.24 16.49 -5.63
N ILE A 228 7.76 15.26 -5.49
CA ILE A 228 9.00 15.00 -4.73
C ILE A 228 10.18 15.75 -5.36
N GLU A 229 10.36 15.62 -6.69
CA GLU A 229 11.47 16.28 -7.39
C GLU A 229 11.39 17.80 -7.29
N LYS A 230 10.23 18.40 -7.51
CA LYS A 230 10.05 19.85 -7.51
C LYS A 230 10.15 20.47 -6.12
N VAL A 231 9.69 19.79 -5.05
CA VAL A 231 9.93 20.23 -3.68
C VAL A 231 11.41 20.10 -3.35
N THR A 232 12.07 19.02 -3.76
CA THR A 232 13.52 18.85 -3.56
C THR A 232 14.32 19.94 -4.27
N ALA A 233 13.96 20.28 -5.50
CA ALA A 233 14.61 21.32 -6.31
C ALA A 233 14.26 22.76 -5.88
N GLY A 234 13.27 22.95 -4.99
CA GLY A 234 12.83 24.26 -4.53
C GLY A 234 11.89 25.00 -5.50
N GLU A 235 11.36 24.32 -6.51
CA GLU A 235 10.28 24.87 -7.34
C GLU A 235 9.03 25.08 -6.50
N TYR A 236 8.69 24.09 -5.64
CA TYR A 236 7.67 24.24 -4.60
C TYR A 236 8.30 24.27 -3.20
N VAL A 237 7.68 24.95 -2.26
CA VAL A 237 8.14 25.01 -0.87
C VAL A 237 7.49 23.94 0.00
N LEU A 238 6.25 23.54 -0.33
CA LEU A 238 5.48 22.56 0.44
C LEU A 238 4.49 21.80 -0.44
N SER A 239 4.41 20.50 -0.19
CA SER A 239 3.33 19.63 -0.67
C SER A 239 2.40 19.27 0.49
N TYR A 240 1.10 19.31 0.26
CA TYR A 240 0.09 18.71 1.16
C TYR A 240 -0.56 17.49 0.50
N PHE A 241 -1.07 16.58 1.33
CA PHE A 241 -1.55 15.25 0.92
C PHE A 241 -0.51 14.37 0.22
N MET A 242 0.78 14.56 0.52
CA MET A 242 1.81 13.64 0.04
C MET A 242 1.68 12.28 0.73
N GLY A 243 1.57 11.18 -0.02
CA GLY A 243 1.48 9.84 0.54
C GLY A 243 2.77 9.45 1.29
N ALA A 244 2.64 9.04 2.55
CA ALA A 244 3.77 8.74 3.43
C ALA A 244 4.75 7.71 2.84
N GLY A 245 4.24 6.65 2.19
CA GLY A 245 5.09 5.61 1.62
C GLY A 245 6.05 6.12 0.56
N ALA A 246 5.58 6.93 -0.38
CA ALA A 246 6.42 7.49 -1.44
C ALA A 246 7.41 8.54 -0.89
N ALA A 247 6.94 9.42 0.00
CA ALA A 247 7.80 10.43 0.63
C ALA A 247 8.94 9.79 1.42
N ARG A 248 8.67 8.74 2.19
CA ARG A 248 9.67 8.03 2.99
C ARG A 248 10.65 7.22 2.14
N LEU A 249 10.17 6.64 1.02
CA LEU A 249 11.05 6.00 0.06
C LEU A 249 12.03 7.01 -0.54
N ALA A 250 11.56 8.21 -0.88
CA ALA A 250 12.42 9.30 -1.36
C ALA A 250 13.48 9.71 -0.33
N LEU A 251 13.14 9.69 0.97
CA LEU A 251 14.07 9.99 2.06
C LEU A 251 15.12 8.90 2.32
N LYS A 252 15.05 7.74 1.68
CA LYS A 252 16.18 6.77 1.72
C LYS A 252 17.42 7.30 1.00
N ASN A 253 17.27 8.32 0.16
CA ASN A 253 18.40 9.06 -0.40
C ASN A 253 18.92 10.08 0.63
N PRO A 254 20.18 9.96 1.13
CA PRO A 254 20.73 10.84 2.15
C PRO A 254 20.72 12.33 1.76
N ALA A 255 20.95 12.65 0.48
CA ALA A 255 20.92 14.04 0.02
C ALA A 255 19.51 14.67 0.15
N ARG A 256 18.46 13.87 0.01
CA ARG A 256 17.08 14.35 0.21
C ARG A 256 16.72 14.50 1.69
N GLN A 257 17.33 13.73 2.58
CA GLN A 257 17.11 13.87 4.03
C GLN A 257 17.51 15.25 4.54
N GLU A 258 18.55 15.86 3.96
CA GLU A 258 18.98 17.21 4.32
C GLU A 258 18.00 18.30 3.84
N ILE A 259 17.27 18.01 2.76
CA ILE A 259 16.42 19.00 2.09
C ILE A 259 14.95 18.85 2.50
N LEU A 260 14.45 17.63 2.62
CA LEU A 260 13.02 17.37 2.81
C LEU A 260 12.66 17.13 4.27
N GLY A 261 11.58 17.77 4.72
CA GLY A 261 10.90 17.47 5.97
C GLY A 261 9.56 16.78 5.70
N LEU A 262 9.13 15.91 6.62
CA LEU A 262 7.84 15.20 6.58
C LEU A 262 7.12 15.31 7.91
N LYS A 263 5.80 15.52 7.86
CA LYS A 263 4.94 15.55 9.05
C LYS A 263 3.52 15.12 8.70
N PRO A 264 2.83 14.31 9.54
CA PRO A 264 1.41 14.02 9.34
C PRO A 264 0.55 15.29 9.48
N ILE A 265 -0.60 15.30 8.80
CA ILE A 265 -1.62 16.35 8.97
C ILE A 265 -2.42 16.03 10.23
N SER A 266 -2.46 16.92 11.22
CA SER A 266 -2.94 16.61 12.57
C SER A 266 -4.43 16.89 12.84
N ASP A 267 -5.13 17.59 11.94
CA ASP A 267 -6.52 18.02 12.14
C ASP A 267 -7.55 17.32 11.24
N GLY A 268 -7.20 16.19 10.69
CA GLY A 268 -8.00 15.38 9.77
C GLY A 268 -7.12 14.83 8.67
N ASN A 269 -6.63 13.61 8.85
CA ASN A 269 -5.63 12.99 7.99
C ASN A 269 -6.25 11.91 7.11
N PRO A 270 -6.40 12.13 5.79
CA PRO A 270 -6.76 11.06 4.89
C PRO A 270 -5.68 9.96 4.93
N VAL A 271 -6.13 8.72 5.07
CA VAL A 271 -5.24 7.54 5.13
C VAL A 271 -5.54 6.65 3.93
N VAL A 272 -4.58 6.52 3.04
CA VAL A 272 -4.70 5.67 1.86
C VAL A 272 -4.51 4.22 2.23
N LEU A 273 -5.52 3.42 1.99
CA LEU A 273 -5.49 1.98 2.22
C LEU A 273 -4.99 1.26 0.96
N ARG A 274 -4.05 0.34 1.16
CA ARG A 274 -3.57 -0.53 0.10
C ARG A 274 -4.21 -1.89 0.23
N GLY A 275 -5.16 -2.16 -0.64
CA GLY A 275 -5.87 -3.43 -0.68
C GLY A 275 -5.06 -4.54 -1.35
N VAL A 276 -5.30 -5.77 -0.91
CA VAL A 276 -4.83 -7.01 -1.53
C VAL A 276 -5.97 -8.00 -1.61
N GLY A 277 -6.09 -8.69 -2.74
CA GLY A 277 -7.08 -9.74 -2.92
C GLY A 277 -6.72 -10.64 -4.10
N ALA A 278 -7.04 -11.93 -3.97
CA ALA A 278 -6.92 -12.90 -5.04
C ALA A 278 -8.24 -12.97 -5.82
N PRO A 279 -8.22 -12.86 -7.16
CA PRO A 279 -9.42 -13.08 -7.96
C PRO A 279 -9.89 -14.56 -7.89
N LYS A 280 -11.19 -14.81 -8.06
CA LYS A 280 -11.73 -16.19 -8.17
C LYS A 280 -11.14 -16.97 -9.34
N LEU A 281 -10.75 -16.26 -10.41
CA LEU A 281 -10.15 -16.85 -11.61
C LEU A 281 -8.61 -16.90 -11.55
N ALA A 282 -8.00 -16.74 -10.37
CA ALA A 282 -6.56 -16.85 -10.20
C ALA A 282 -6.09 -18.24 -10.65
N PRO A 283 -5.14 -18.35 -11.60
CA PRO A 283 -4.59 -19.61 -12.03
C PRO A 283 -3.86 -20.38 -10.91
N HIS A 284 -3.28 -19.65 -9.94
CA HIS A 284 -2.46 -20.21 -8.86
C HIS A 284 -3.02 -19.77 -7.47
N PRO A 285 -4.21 -20.28 -7.08
CA PRO A 285 -4.93 -19.78 -5.90
C PRO A 285 -4.23 -20.09 -4.58
N ASN A 286 -3.44 -21.16 -4.49
CA ASN A 286 -2.73 -21.49 -3.25
C ASN A 286 -1.49 -20.60 -3.06
N ALA A 287 -0.77 -20.29 -4.13
CA ALA A 287 0.32 -19.32 -4.11
C ALA A 287 -0.19 -17.91 -3.73
N ALA A 288 -1.36 -17.52 -4.24
CA ALA A 288 -2.01 -16.26 -3.88
C ALA A 288 -2.41 -16.22 -2.40
N LYS A 289 -3.04 -17.26 -1.86
CA LYS A 289 -3.38 -17.36 -0.42
C LYS A 289 -2.14 -17.30 0.46
N LEU A 290 -1.09 -18.04 0.11
CA LEU A 290 0.17 -18.03 0.84
C LEU A 290 0.79 -16.62 0.87
N MET A 291 0.78 -15.91 -0.26
CA MET A 291 1.30 -14.53 -0.31
C MET A 291 0.43 -13.57 0.51
N ILE A 292 -0.90 -13.71 0.52
CA ILE A 292 -1.78 -12.92 1.39
C ILE A 292 -1.38 -13.12 2.86
N ASP A 293 -1.20 -14.37 3.29
CA ASP A 293 -0.83 -14.68 4.67
C ASP A 293 0.57 -14.14 5.02
N VAL A 294 1.52 -14.25 4.10
CA VAL A 294 2.85 -13.63 4.27
C VAL A 294 2.74 -12.12 4.44
N LEU A 295 1.97 -11.42 3.59
CA LEU A 295 1.79 -9.97 3.67
C LEU A 295 1.10 -9.51 4.96
N LEU A 296 0.21 -10.33 5.53
CA LEU A 296 -0.49 -10.07 6.79
C LEU A 296 0.28 -10.56 8.02
N SER A 297 1.26 -11.44 7.88
CA SER A 297 2.07 -11.94 9.00
C SER A 297 2.92 -10.85 9.63
N LYS A 298 3.36 -11.05 10.89
CA LYS A 298 4.26 -10.08 11.54
C LYS A 298 5.56 -9.87 10.74
N PRO A 299 6.27 -10.91 10.27
CA PRO A 299 7.45 -10.73 9.42
C PRO A 299 7.16 -9.97 8.11
N GLY A 300 6.03 -10.25 7.46
CA GLY A 300 5.62 -9.56 6.24
C GLY A 300 5.34 -8.08 6.48
N GLN A 301 4.65 -7.74 7.55
CA GLN A 301 4.38 -6.34 7.91
C GLN A 301 5.66 -5.58 8.32
N ILE A 302 6.59 -6.23 9.02
CA ILE A 302 7.92 -5.68 9.28
C ILE A 302 8.64 -5.41 7.96
N SER A 303 8.61 -6.36 7.04
CA SER A 303 9.25 -6.22 5.73
C SER A 303 8.68 -5.04 4.93
N LEU A 304 7.36 -4.83 4.97
CA LEU A 304 6.70 -3.67 4.37
C LEU A 304 7.16 -2.35 5.03
N GLY A 305 7.25 -2.33 6.36
CA GLY A 305 7.71 -1.16 7.12
C GLY A 305 9.15 -0.76 6.78
N LEU A 306 10.07 -1.71 6.74
CA LEU A 306 11.47 -1.52 6.35
C LEU A 306 11.60 -1.00 4.90
N ARG A 307 10.58 -1.21 4.05
CA ARG A 307 10.51 -0.75 2.66
C ARG A 307 9.56 0.42 2.44
N SER A 308 9.41 1.25 3.49
CA SER A 308 8.70 2.53 3.44
C SER A 308 7.18 2.46 3.28
N ARG A 309 6.56 1.31 3.56
CA ARG A 309 5.11 1.22 3.76
C ARG A 309 4.79 1.45 5.24
N THR A 310 3.55 1.82 5.52
CA THR A 310 3.09 1.97 6.91
C THR A 310 2.37 0.69 7.32
N PRO A 311 3.01 -0.20 8.10
CA PRO A 311 2.39 -1.43 8.55
C PRO A 311 1.22 -1.14 9.48
N ILE A 312 0.16 -1.95 9.36
CA ILE A 312 -1.08 -1.78 10.13
C ILE A 312 -1.28 -2.85 11.21
N ARG A 313 -0.43 -3.85 11.24
CA ARG A 313 -0.49 -4.90 12.25
C ARG A 313 -0.17 -4.32 13.63
N PRO A 314 -1.08 -4.45 14.64
CA PRO A 314 -0.93 -3.74 15.92
C PRO A 314 0.29 -4.13 16.75
N ASP A 315 0.82 -5.34 16.55
CA ASP A 315 2.00 -5.86 17.26
C ASP A 315 3.34 -5.62 16.51
N VAL A 316 3.31 -4.76 15.48
CA VAL A 316 4.50 -4.23 14.80
C VAL A 316 4.76 -2.81 15.29
N THR A 317 5.93 -2.62 15.90
CA THR A 317 6.36 -1.34 16.50
C THR A 317 7.44 -0.67 15.65
N SER A 318 7.74 0.60 15.92
CA SER A 318 8.86 1.30 15.27
C SER A 318 10.22 0.63 15.51
N ALA A 319 10.39 -0.03 16.65
CA ALA A 319 11.61 -0.80 16.94
C ALA A 319 11.77 -1.98 15.97
N ASP A 320 10.66 -2.62 15.56
CA ASP A 320 10.68 -3.72 14.57
C ASP A 320 11.05 -3.24 13.16
N VAL A 321 10.84 -1.94 12.86
CA VAL A 321 11.00 -1.35 11.52
C VAL A 321 12.03 -0.22 11.47
N GLU A 322 13.07 -0.31 12.29
CA GLU A 322 14.21 0.63 12.32
C GLU A 322 13.79 2.11 12.46
N GLY A 323 12.81 2.38 13.32
CA GLY A 323 12.27 3.73 13.52
C GLY A 323 11.34 4.21 12.40
N ALA A 324 10.96 3.34 11.47
CA ALA A 324 9.99 3.68 10.45
C ALA A 324 8.59 3.85 11.06
N LEU A 325 7.77 4.68 10.41
CA LEU A 325 6.40 4.99 10.86
C LEU A 325 5.51 3.74 10.80
N THR A 326 4.87 3.40 11.91
CA THR A 326 3.80 2.40 11.97
C THR A 326 2.44 3.09 12.10
N PHE A 327 1.36 2.41 11.76
CA PHE A 327 0.02 2.98 11.89
C PHE A 327 -0.34 3.24 13.36
N ALA A 328 0.14 2.41 14.28
CA ALA A 328 -0.02 2.62 15.72
C ALA A 328 0.62 3.95 16.21
N GLU A 329 1.77 4.31 15.64
CA GLU A 329 2.42 5.59 15.96
C GLU A 329 1.70 6.77 15.31
N VAL A 330 1.13 6.61 14.13
CA VAL A 330 0.26 7.63 13.52
C VAL A 330 -0.94 7.90 14.45
N ILE A 331 -1.61 6.86 14.92
CA ILE A 331 -2.70 6.98 15.90
C ILE A 331 -2.24 7.73 17.15
N THR A 332 -1.08 7.33 17.69
CA THR A 332 -0.53 7.97 18.89
C THR A 332 -0.19 9.45 18.69
N SER A 333 0.29 9.81 17.49
CA SER A 333 0.78 11.18 17.20
C SER A 333 -0.33 12.19 16.91
N ILE A 334 -1.43 11.77 16.28
CA ILE A 334 -2.49 12.68 15.85
C ILE A 334 -3.88 12.35 16.40
N GLY A 335 -4.06 11.19 17.02
CA GLY A 335 -5.34 10.70 17.54
C GLY A 335 -6.12 9.88 16.50
N GLU A 336 -6.75 8.80 16.95
CA GLU A 336 -7.53 7.92 16.08
C GLU A 336 -8.73 8.64 15.45
N ASP A 337 -9.37 9.54 16.19
CA ASP A 337 -10.51 10.37 15.78
C ASP A 337 -10.16 11.38 14.66
N LYS A 338 -8.87 11.61 14.41
CA LYS A 338 -8.38 12.48 13.32
C LYS A 338 -7.98 11.70 12.08
N LEU A 339 -7.96 10.38 12.13
CA LEU A 339 -7.68 9.56 10.96
C LEU A 339 -8.94 9.39 10.12
N ILE A 340 -8.80 9.52 8.80
CA ILE A 340 -9.87 9.39 7.82
C ILE A 340 -9.48 8.26 6.87
N PRO A 341 -9.67 6.97 7.26
CA PRO A 341 -9.37 5.86 6.37
C PRO A 341 -10.20 5.98 5.08
N ILE A 342 -9.52 5.94 3.94
CA ILE A 342 -10.14 5.92 2.62
C ILE A 342 -10.57 4.47 2.35
N THR A 343 -11.72 4.11 2.92
CA THR A 343 -12.27 2.75 2.87
C THR A 343 -12.76 2.38 1.48
N PHE A 344 -12.86 1.07 1.20
CA PHE A 344 -13.35 0.55 -0.07
C PHE A 344 -14.90 0.55 -0.06
N ASP A 345 -15.50 1.74 -0.07
CA ASP A 345 -16.95 1.94 -0.02
C ASP A 345 -17.53 2.49 -1.36
N SER A 346 -18.80 2.23 -1.59
CA SER A 346 -19.49 2.61 -2.82
C SER A 346 -19.64 4.13 -2.98
N GLU A 347 -19.64 4.90 -1.89
CA GLU A 347 -19.72 6.36 -1.95
C GLU A 347 -18.45 6.95 -2.60
N LEU A 348 -17.28 6.48 -2.17
CA LEU A 348 -16.01 6.86 -2.79
C LEU A 348 -15.83 6.33 -4.22
N ALA A 349 -16.47 5.20 -4.55
CA ALA A 349 -16.41 4.62 -5.88
C ALA A 349 -17.45 5.20 -6.85
N SER A 350 -18.36 6.06 -6.38
CA SER A 350 -19.46 6.60 -7.18
C SER A 350 -18.98 7.59 -8.22
N ASN A 351 -19.29 7.36 -9.49
CA ASN A 351 -19.03 8.32 -10.57
C ASN A 351 -19.83 9.64 -10.36
N GLU A 352 -21.06 9.57 -9.84
CA GLU A 352 -21.87 10.74 -9.54
C GLU A 352 -21.18 11.62 -8.48
N ASN A 353 -20.71 11.03 -7.39
CA ASN A 353 -19.98 11.76 -6.35
C ASN A 353 -18.65 12.34 -6.88
N PHE A 354 -17.99 11.63 -7.77
CA PHE A 354 -16.78 12.13 -8.44
C PHE A 354 -17.09 13.35 -9.30
N ASP A 355 -18.09 13.26 -10.15
CA ASP A 355 -18.47 14.35 -11.07
C ASP A 355 -18.96 15.58 -10.30
N ASP A 356 -19.76 15.42 -9.25
CA ASP A 356 -20.22 16.50 -8.40
C ASP A 356 -19.07 17.16 -7.63
N PHE A 357 -18.15 16.35 -7.10
CA PHE A 357 -16.96 16.85 -6.44
C PHE A 357 -16.09 17.66 -7.42
N VAL A 358 -15.79 17.14 -8.59
CA VAL A 358 -14.95 17.80 -9.60
C VAL A 358 -15.60 19.12 -10.06
N LYS A 359 -16.89 19.12 -10.32
CA LYS A 359 -17.63 20.33 -10.68
C LYS A 359 -17.54 21.41 -9.60
N ARG A 360 -17.74 21.02 -8.32
CA ARG A 360 -17.62 21.94 -7.19
C ARG A 360 -16.17 22.42 -7.02
N TYR A 361 -15.21 21.50 -7.09
CA TYR A 361 -13.78 21.81 -6.98
C TYR A 361 -13.34 22.84 -8.03
N ARG A 362 -13.70 22.63 -9.31
CA ARG A 362 -13.40 23.59 -10.39
C ARG A 362 -14.04 24.95 -10.15
N THR A 363 -15.29 24.97 -9.75
CA THR A 363 -16.02 26.23 -9.45
C THR A 363 -15.32 27.03 -8.34
N LEU A 364 -14.89 26.36 -7.26
CA LEU A 364 -14.29 27.03 -6.11
C LEU A 364 -12.83 27.43 -6.36
N THR A 365 -12.11 26.68 -7.17
CA THR A 365 -10.67 26.91 -7.42
C THR A 365 -10.41 27.77 -8.65
N GLY A 366 -11.43 28.05 -9.47
CA GLY A 366 -11.31 28.83 -10.71
C GLY A 366 -10.54 28.10 -11.82
N LYS A 367 -10.57 26.76 -11.81
CA LYS A 367 -9.87 25.89 -12.78
C LYS A 367 -10.84 25.23 -13.73
#